data_75fdc55db4890fcb9a4cacb11a76e996
#
_entry.id   75fdc55db4890fcb9a4cacb11a76e996
#
_cell.length_a   1.000
_cell.length_b   1.000
_cell.length_c   1.000
_cell.angle_alpha   90.00
_cell.angle_beta   90.00
_cell.angle_gamma   90.00
#
_symmetry.space_group_name_H-M   'P 1'
#
loop_
_entity.id
_entity.type
_entity.pdbx_description
1 polymer ?
#
loop_
_entity_poly.entity_id
_entity_poly.type
_entity_poly.pdbx_seq_one_letter_code
_entity_poly.pdbx_strand_id
1 'polypeptide(L)'
;MTATVTHIGLAVPDLDQAIDWYCKVFGFYVLAGPYDFDERNEQLFSMTQDLQGSEVKKMRNVHLMSNSGVGIELFEFQQPDFNDEKPSPHAGFFHICLIVEDIVESIEKVVVHGGKQRSKIWNINEGKPHYLVYAEDPFGHIIELYTRSTAEVYGNK
;
A
#
# COMPACT_ATOMS: atom_id res chain seq x y z
N MET A 1 -22.25 10.87 13.11
CA MET A 1 -20.81 11.18 12.92
C MET A 1 -20.31 10.32 11.78
N THR A 2 -19.68 10.89 10.75
CA THR A 2 -19.13 10.17 9.60
C THR A 2 -17.61 10.19 9.68
N ALA A 3 -16.96 9.08 9.32
CA ALA A 3 -15.50 8.97 9.24
C ALA A 3 -15.07 8.92 7.77
N THR A 4 -13.87 9.42 7.49
CA THR A 4 -13.24 9.37 6.18
C THR A 4 -11.88 8.69 6.30
N VAL A 5 -11.55 7.77 5.37
CA VAL A 5 -10.24 7.14 5.31
C VAL A 5 -9.23 8.16 4.80
N THR A 6 -8.14 8.38 5.54
CA THR A 6 -7.06 9.30 5.15
C THR A 6 -5.81 8.56 4.69
N HIS A 7 -5.46 7.47 5.34
CA HIS A 7 -4.33 6.62 4.95
C HIS A 7 -4.49 5.18 5.45
N ILE A 8 -3.66 4.30 4.93
CA ILE A 8 -3.52 2.90 5.34
C ILE A 8 -2.05 2.69 5.70
N GLY A 9 -1.77 2.09 6.86
CA GLY A 9 -0.41 1.72 7.26
C GLY A 9 0.05 0.43 6.60
N LEU A 10 1.29 0.39 6.11
CA LEU A 10 1.89 -0.74 5.44
C LEU A 10 3.35 -0.91 5.89
N ALA A 11 3.68 -2.08 6.44
CA ALA A 11 5.05 -2.43 6.80
C ALA A 11 5.82 -2.94 5.59
N VAL A 12 7.04 -2.45 5.38
CA VAL A 12 7.92 -2.83 4.27
C VAL A 12 9.34 -3.11 4.79
N PRO A 13 10.07 -4.04 4.18
CA PRO A 13 11.43 -4.37 4.61
C PRO A 13 12.48 -3.34 4.16
N ASP A 14 12.18 -2.52 3.14
CA ASP A 14 13.04 -1.49 2.59
C ASP A 14 12.19 -0.27 2.20
N LEU A 15 12.30 0.80 3.01
CA LEU A 15 11.49 2.00 2.84
C LEU A 15 11.81 2.74 1.55
N ASP A 16 13.11 2.85 1.21
CA ASP A 16 13.54 3.62 0.04
C ASP A 16 13.11 2.92 -1.26
N GLN A 17 13.23 1.59 -1.31
CA GLN A 17 12.73 0.79 -2.43
C GLN A 17 11.20 0.90 -2.56
N ALA A 18 10.48 0.87 -1.45
CA ALA A 18 9.02 0.99 -1.46
C ALA A 18 8.55 2.37 -1.95
N ILE A 19 9.18 3.45 -1.48
CA ILE A 19 8.91 4.82 -1.95
C ILE A 19 9.08 4.90 -3.46
N ASP A 20 10.24 4.47 -3.95
CA ASP A 20 10.57 4.51 -5.37
C ASP A 20 9.54 3.72 -6.20
N TRP A 21 9.18 2.54 -5.73
CA TRP A 21 8.23 1.67 -6.42
C TRP A 21 6.82 2.25 -6.51
N TYR A 22 6.22 2.65 -5.38
CA TYR A 22 4.85 3.21 -5.37
C TYR A 22 4.76 4.52 -6.15
N CYS A 23 5.79 5.35 -6.09
CA CYS A 23 5.85 6.58 -6.88
C CYS A 23 5.96 6.30 -8.38
N LYS A 24 6.81 5.38 -8.80
CA LYS A 24 7.02 5.05 -10.22
C LYS A 24 5.86 4.30 -10.86
N VAL A 25 5.33 3.30 -10.14
CA VAL A 25 4.30 2.40 -10.70
C VAL A 25 2.93 3.04 -10.69
N PHE A 26 2.52 3.66 -9.59
CA PHE A 26 1.16 4.18 -9.40
C PHE A 26 1.06 5.69 -9.29
N GLY A 27 2.16 6.43 -9.41
CA GLY A 27 2.14 7.89 -9.37
C GLY A 27 1.82 8.47 -8.00
N PHE A 28 2.08 7.71 -6.91
CA PHE A 28 2.05 8.30 -5.58
C PHE A 28 3.17 9.35 -5.45
N TYR A 29 2.99 10.30 -4.55
CA TYR A 29 4.03 11.27 -4.25
C TYR A 29 4.31 11.30 -2.75
N VAL A 30 5.55 11.66 -2.39
CA VAL A 30 5.95 11.84 -0.98
C VAL A 30 5.28 13.11 -0.46
N LEU A 31 4.37 12.94 0.50
CA LEU A 31 3.73 14.05 1.20
C LEU A 31 4.60 14.56 2.34
N ALA A 32 5.16 13.64 3.14
CA ALA A 32 5.96 13.98 4.32
C ALA A 32 6.92 12.84 4.69
N GLY A 33 8.11 13.17 5.14
CA GLY A 33 9.18 12.23 5.48
C GLY A 33 10.17 12.02 4.33
N PRO A 34 11.02 10.96 4.35
CA PRO A 34 11.11 9.96 5.42
C PRO A 34 11.52 10.52 6.79
N TYR A 35 10.98 9.95 7.84
CA TYR A 35 11.31 10.28 9.22
C TYR A 35 11.99 9.10 9.90
N ASP A 36 13.00 9.41 10.75
CA ASP A 36 13.63 8.43 11.64
C ASP A 36 13.07 8.57 13.05
N PHE A 37 12.67 7.46 13.63
CA PHE A 37 12.16 7.38 15.01
C PHE A 37 13.05 6.46 15.83
N ASP A 38 13.57 7.01 16.91
CA ASP A 38 14.34 6.28 17.92
C ASP A 38 14.20 6.95 19.30
N GLU A 39 14.86 6.39 20.30
CA GLU A 39 14.80 6.82 21.70
C GLU A 39 15.26 8.27 21.94
N ARG A 40 15.93 8.92 20.98
CA ARG A 40 16.43 10.30 21.10
C ARG A 40 15.31 11.35 21.01
N ASN A 41 14.15 10.97 20.48
CA ASN A 41 12.96 11.85 20.41
C ASN A 41 11.82 11.24 21.23
N GLU A 42 11.89 11.39 22.55
CA GLU A 42 11.00 10.72 23.51
C GLU A 42 9.50 10.91 23.22
N GLN A 43 9.07 12.12 22.86
CA GLN A 43 7.63 12.38 22.67
C GLN A 43 7.10 11.70 21.40
N LEU A 44 7.77 11.85 20.27
CA LEU A 44 7.36 11.21 19.01
C LEU A 44 7.53 9.70 19.09
N PHE A 45 8.60 9.25 19.74
CA PHE A 45 8.86 7.84 19.93
C PHE A 45 7.79 7.16 20.79
N SER A 46 7.39 7.78 21.91
CA SER A 46 6.32 7.27 22.76
C SER A 46 4.99 7.17 22.01
N MET A 47 4.65 8.18 21.21
CA MET A 47 3.46 8.15 20.37
C MET A 47 3.49 7.01 19.34
N THR A 48 4.65 6.74 18.73
CA THR A 48 4.78 5.63 17.78
C THR A 48 4.70 4.27 18.48
N GLN A 49 5.21 4.16 19.72
CA GLN A 49 5.08 2.94 20.53
C GLN A 49 3.63 2.62 20.92
N ASP A 50 2.78 3.62 21.10
CA ASP A 50 1.34 3.40 21.33
C ASP A 50 0.68 2.69 20.13
N LEU A 51 1.18 2.93 18.93
CA LEU A 51 0.71 2.28 17.70
C LEU A 51 1.39 0.92 17.44
N GLN A 52 2.71 0.86 17.60
CA GLN A 52 3.55 -0.26 17.12
C GLN A 52 3.93 -1.25 18.22
N GLY A 53 3.74 -0.90 19.49
CA GLY A 53 4.16 -1.67 20.65
C GLY A 53 5.52 -1.24 21.19
N SER A 54 5.73 -1.52 22.50
CA SER A 54 6.93 -1.09 23.23
C SER A 54 8.21 -1.84 22.84
N GLU A 55 8.10 -2.92 22.09
CA GLU A 55 9.22 -3.69 21.56
C GLU A 55 9.94 -2.98 20.39
N VAL A 56 9.24 -2.11 19.67
CA VAL A 56 9.86 -1.33 18.58
C VAL A 56 10.77 -0.26 19.17
N LYS A 57 12.07 -0.32 18.83
CA LYS A 57 13.11 0.59 19.32
C LYS A 57 13.63 1.54 18.26
N LYS A 58 13.48 1.18 17.00
CA LYS A 58 13.90 2.00 15.88
C LYS A 58 13.09 1.67 14.64
N MET A 59 12.58 2.69 13.96
CA MET A 59 11.88 2.56 12.71
C MET A 59 12.03 3.82 11.85
N ARG A 60 11.69 3.69 10.56
CA ARG A 60 11.50 4.82 9.64
C ARG A 60 10.07 4.80 9.12
N ASN A 61 9.52 5.96 8.82
CA ASN A 61 8.27 6.03 8.09
C ASN A 61 8.23 7.17 7.06
N VAL A 62 7.29 7.06 6.14
CA VAL A 62 6.99 8.06 5.13
C VAL A 62 5.50 8.08 4.85
N HIS A 63 4.95 9.26 4.60
CA HIS A 63 3.59 9.41 4.11
C HIS A 63 3.63 9.61 2.58
N LEU A 64 3.08 8.64 1.85
CA LEU A 64 2.79 8.76 0.44
C LEU A 64 1.31 9.13 0.24
N MET A 65 1.03 9.90 -0.80
CA MET A 65 -0.32 10.34 -1.12
C MET A 65 -0.68 9.98 -2.55
N SER A 66 -1.89 9.44 -2.73
CA SER A 66 -2.49 9.23 -4.04
C SER A 66 -3.19 10.49 -4.55
N ASN A 67 -3.50 10.54 -5.84
CA ASN A 67 -4.25 11.65 -6.44
C ASN A 67 -5.68 11.80 -5.88
N SER A 68 -6.23 10.77 -5.25
CA SER A 68 -7.56 10.81 -4.62
C SER A 68 -7.55 11.40 -3.21
N GLY A 69 -6.37 11.70 -2.64
CA GLY A 69 -6.22 12.20 -1.27
C GLY A 69 -6.24 11.12 -0.19
N VAL A 70 -6.25 9.83 -0.55
CA VAL A 70 -6.00 8.72 0.37
C VAL A 70 -4.54 8.35 0.28
N GLY A 71 -3.86 8.25 1.43
CA GLY A 71 -2.43 7.96 1.54
C GLY A 71 -2.10 6.51 1.87
N ILE A 72 -0.82 6.20 1.74
CA ILE A 72 -0.18 5.04 2.35
C ILE A 72 0.92 5.55 3.26
N GLU A 73 0.88 5.14 4.53
CA GLU A 73 1.98 5.36 5.46
C GLU A 73 2.85 4.11 5.48
N LEU A 74 4.05 4.21 4.93
CA LEU A 74 5.00 3.10 4.89
C LEU A 74 5.87 3.10 6.14
N PHE A 75 6.09 1.92 6.71
CA PHE A 75 6.89 1.70 7.90
C PHE A 75 7.99 0.69 7.62
N GLU A 76 9.24 1.03 7.96
CA GLU A 76 10.38 0.13 8.00
C GLU A 76 10.83 -0.04 9.45
N PHE A 77 10.61 -1.23 10.00
CA PHE A 77 11.05 -1.54 11.37
C PHE A 77 12.50 -1.99 11.35
N GLN A 78 13.36 -1.29 12.09
CA GLN A 78 14.79 -1.55 12.13
C GLN A 78 15.24 -2.26 13.42
N GLN A 79 14.45 -2.12 14.52
CA GLN A 79 14.70 -2.82 15.79
C GLN A 79 13.37 -3.12 16.51
N PRO A 80 12.92 -4.39 16.61
CA PRO A 80 13.55 -5.55 15.93
C PRO A 80 13.48 -5.42 14.42
N ASP A 81 14.38 -6.10 13.71
CA ASP A 81 14.29 -6.18 12.27
C ASP A 81 12.97 -6.79 11.85
N PHE A 82 12.40 -6.27 10.79
CA PHE A 82 11.21 -6.87 10.19
C PHE A 82 11.59 -8.22 9.62
N ASN A 83 11.13 -9.28 10.28
CA ASN A 83 11.31 -10.64 9.78
C ASN A 83 10.53 -10.82 8.48
N ASP A 84 11.11 -11.51 7.50
CA ASP A 84 10.54 -11.81 6.18
C ASP A 84 9.24 -12.63 6.20
N GLU A 85 8.47 -12.57 7.29
CA GLU A 85 7.16 -13.19 7.36
C GLU A 85 6.20 -12.44 6.43
N LYS A 86 5.88 -13.09 5.32
CA LYS A 86 4.88 -12.55 4.40
C LYS A 86 3.56 -12.34 5.13
N PRO A 87 2.87 -11.22 4.89
CA PRO A 87 1.55 -10.97 5.46
C PRO A 87 0.62 -12.15 5.18
N SER A 88 -0.04 -12.64 6.22
CA SER A 88 -1.03 -13.70 6.04
C SER A 88 -2.22 -13.15 5.25
N PRO A 89 -2.58 -13.72 4.09
CA PRO A 89 -3.74 -13.25 3.32
C PRO A 89 -5.08 -13.56 3.99
N HIS A 90 -5.06 -14.13 5.19
CA HIS A 90 -6.25 -14.59 5.93
C HIS A 90 -6.45 -13.86 7.25
N ALA A 91 -5.65 -12.83 7.55
CA ALA A 91 -5.73 -12.08 8.80
C ALA A 91 -5.56 -10.58 8.58
N GLY A 92 -6.47 -9.78 9.12
CA GLY A 92 -6.43 -8.32 9.08
C GLY A 92 -6.63 -7.72 7.69
N PHE A 93 -6.06 -6.55 7.47
CA PHE A 93 -6.01 -5.90 6.16
C PHE A 93 -4.98 -6.63 5.28
N PHE A 94 -5.39 -7.17 4.13
CA PHE A 94 -4.54 -8.02 3.31
C PHE A 94 -4.37 -7.57 1.86
N HIS A 95 -5.11 -6.55 1.42
CA HIS A 95 -4.93 -5.92 0.11
C HIS A 95 -5.37 -4.47 0.12
N ILE A 96 -4.89 -3.72 -0.86
CA ILE A 96 -5.40 -2.41 -1.24
C ILE A 96 -5.96 -2.51 -2.66
N CYS A 97 -7.01 -1.73 -2.95
CA CYS A 97 -7.58 -1.64 -4.28
C CYS A 97 -7.34 -0.24 -4.86
N LEU A 98 -6.78 -0.18 -6.06
CA LEU A 98 -6.47 1.05 -6.78
C LEU A 98 -7.28 1.10 -8.09
N ILE A 99 -7.78 2.29 -8.44
CA ILE A 99 -8.37 2.53 -9.76
C ILE A 99 -7.27 2.98 -10.69
N VAL A 100 -7.20 2.36 -11.86
CA VAL A 100 -6.24 2.68 -12.93
C VAL A 100 -6.97 2.97 -14.23
N GLU A 101 -6.40 3.85 -15.06
CA GLU A 101 -6.99 4.22 -16.36
C GLU A 101 -6.83 3.09 -17.36
N ASP A 102 -5.63 2.52 -17.45
CA ASP A 102 -5.29 1.38 -18.31
C ASP A 102 -4.76 0.23 -17.46
N ILE A 103 -5.54 -0.86 -17.40
CA ILE A 103 -5.22 -2.01 -16.56
C ILE A 103 -4.07 -2.85 -17.15
N VAL A 104 -3.93 -2.87 -18.49
CA VAL A 104 -2.85 -3.61 -19.16
C VAL A 104 -1.52 -2.90 -18.94
N GLU A 105 -1.46 -1.59 -19.21
CA GLU A 105 -0.28 -0.79 -18.97
C GLU A 105 0.13 -0.82 -17.48
N SER A 106 -0.85 -0.75 -16.58
CA SER A 106 -0.59 -0.74 -15.14
C SER A 106 0.01 -2.06 -14.65
N ILE A 107 -0.51 -3.21 -15.12
CA ILE A 107 0.05 -4.50 -14.72
C ILE A 107 1.43 -4.76 -15.35
N GLU A 108 1.67 -4.27 -16.56
CA GLU A 108 3.00 -4.31 -17.19
C GLU A 108 4.01 -3.50 -16.38
N LYS A 109 3.66 -2.29 -15.92
CA LYS A 109 4.49 -1.48 -15.02
C LYS A 109 4.80 -2.20 -13.71
N VAL A 110 3.80 -2.83 -13.09
CA VAL A 110 4.02 -3.65 -11.89
C VAL A 110 5.10 -4.68 -12.13
N VAL A 111 4.98 -5.46 -13.20
CA VAL A 111 5.92 -6.56 -13.51
C VAL A 111 7.32 -6.05 -13.85
N VAL A 112 7.41 -5.01 -14.69
CA VAL A 112 8.71 -4.44 -15.11
C VAL A 112 9.49 -3.86 -13.92
N HIS A 113 8.78 -3.37 -12.89
CA HIS A 113 9.42 -2.81 -11.69
C HIS A 113 9.54 -3.81 -10.52
N GLY A 114 9.48 -5.11 -10.80
CA GLY A 114 9.78 -6.17 -9.83
C GLY A 114 8.60 -6.64 -9.00
N GLY A 115 7.41 -6.15 -9.25
CA GLY A 115 6.17 -6.73 -8.73
C GLY A 115 5.74 -7.96 -9.55
N LYS A 116 4.54 -8.47 -9.27
CA LYS A 116 4.06 -9.70 -9.89
C LYS A 116 2.58 -9.62 -10.24
N GLN A 117 2.20 -10.11 -11.41
CA GLN A 117 0.81 -10.38 -11.75
C GLN A 117 0.37 -11.71 -11.11
N ARG A 118 -0.70 -11.68 -10.29
CA ARG A 118 -1.25 -12.86 -9.60
C ARG A 118 -2.35 -13.57 -10.38
N SER A 119 -3.11 -12.82 -11.16
CA SER A 119 -4.27 -13.34 -11.89
C SER A 119 -4.29 -12.84 -13.33
N LYS A 120 -5.10 -13.50 -14.16
CA LYS A 120 -5.50 -12.88 -15.43
C LYS A 120 -6.33 -11.63 -15.18
N ILE A 121 -6.48 -10.79 -16.18
CA ILE A 121 -7.44 -9.70 -16.17
C ILE A 121 -8.85 -10.29 -16.31
N TRP A 122 -9.70 -10.02 -15.34
CA TRP A 122 -11.09 -10.47 -15.32
C TRP A 122 -12.03 -9.36 -15.76
N ASN A 123 -13.03 -9.71 -16.57
CA ASN A 123 -14.20 -8.85 -16.74
C ASN A 123 -15.22 -9.23 -15.67
N ILE A 124 -15.55 -8.28 -14.78
CA ILE A 124 -16.41 -8.53 -13.61
C ILE A 124 -17.90 -8.43 -13.97
N ASN A 125 -18.25 -7.62 -14.97
CA ASN A 125 -19.62 -7.39 -15.41
C ASN A 125 -19.67 -7.52 -16.93
N GLU A 126 -20.29 -8.61 -17.39
CA GLU A 126 -20.43 -8.88 -18.81
C GLU A 126 -21.07 -7.70 -19.55
N GLY A 127 -20.49 -7.32 -20.68
CA GLY A 127 -20.94 -6.18 -21.49
C GLY A 127 -20.56 -4.80 -20.98
N LYS A 128 -19.85 -4.71 -19.84
CA LYS A 128 -19.33 -3.43 -19.31
C LYS A 128 -17.80 -3.44 -19.25
N PRO A 129 -17.14 -2.27 -19.38
CA PRO A 129 -15.68 -2.18 -19.27
C PRO A 129 -15.22 -2.18 -17.80
N HIS A 130 -15.68 -3.16 -17.03
CA HIS A 130 -15.36 -3.34 -15.63
C HIS A 130 -14.36 -4.47 -15.47
N TYR A 131 -13.07 -4.12 -15.38
CA TYR A 131 -11.98 -5.08 -15.30
C TYR A 131 -11.28 -5.00 -13.96
N LEU A 132 -10.76 -6.14 -13.52
CA LEU A 132 -9.86 -6.24 -12.37
C LEU A 132 -8.69 -7.17 -12.67
N VAL A 133 -7.59 -6.95 -11.95
CA VAL A 133 -6.46 -7.88 -11.87
C VAL A 133 -5.87 -7.83 -10.48
N TYR A 134 -5.44 -8.98 -9.97
CA TYR A 134 -4.65 -9.06 -8.75
C TYR A 134 -3.17 -9.05 -9.06
N ALA A 135 -2.42 -8.27 -8.28
CA ALA A 135 -0.97 -8.10 -8.38
C ALA A 135 -0.31 -8.24 -7.00
N GLU A 136 1.00 -8.27 -7.00
CA GLU A 136 1.84 -8.11 -5.80
C GLU A 136 2.86 -7.01 -6.03
N ASP A 137 3.17 -6.25 -4.99
CA ASP A 137 4.35 -5.41 -4.97
C ASP A 137 5.63 -6.27 -4.83
N PRO A 138 6.85 -5.70 -4.90
CA PRO A 138 8.10 -6.45 -4.76
C PRO A 138 8.25 -7.19 -3.41
N PHE A 139 7.47 -6.80 -2.40
CA PHE A 139 7.53 -7.37 -1.05
C PHE A 139 6.45 -8.44 -0.81
N GLY A 140 5.52 -8.61 -1.74
CA GLY A 140 4.45 -9.61 -1.68
C GLY A 140 3.12 -9.11 -1.12
N HIS A 141 2.95 -7.78 -0.93
CA HIS A 141 1.64 -7.22 -0.59
C HIS A 141 0.70 -7.31 -1.78
N ILE A 142 -0.55 -7.68 -1.50
CA ILE A 142 -1.55 -7.84 -2.55
C ILE A 142 -2.13 -6.49 -2.92
N ILE A 143 -2.14 -6.22 -4.23
CA ILE A 143 -2.74 -5.05 -4.84
C ILE A 143 -3.80 -5.51 -5.83
N GLU A 144 -5.00 -4.97 -5.70
CA GLU A 144 -6.08 -5.15 -6.64
C GLU A 144 -6.19 -3.92 -7.52
N LEU A 145 -6.21 -4.09 -8.83
CA LEU A 145 -6.37 -2.98 -9.78
C LEU A 145 -7.75 -3.07 -10.43
N TYR A 146 -8.48 -1.96 -10.40
CA TYR A 146 -9.78 -1.80 -11.03
C TYR A 146 -9.75 -0.72 -12.11
N THR A 147 -10.58 -0.86 -13.13
CA THR A 147 -10.82 0.20 -14.12
C THR A 147 -11.96 1.14 -13.71
N ARG A 148 -12.73 0.81 -12.68
CA ARG A 148 -13.86 1.60 -12.17
C ARG A 148 -13.91 1.54 -10.65
N SER A 149 -14.59 2.49 -10.05
CA SER A 149 -14.76 2.52 -8.60
C SER A 149 -15.60 1.34 -8.09
N THR A 150 -15.39 0.97 -6.83
CA THR A 150 -16.22 -0.05 -6.16
C THR A 150 -17.70 0.28 -6.22
N ALA A 151 -18.07 1.58 -6.13
CA ALA A 151 -19.45 2.02 -6.22
C ALA A 151 -20.04 1.79 -7.63
N GLU A 152 -19.26 2.00 -8.70
CA GLU A 152 -19.70 1.71 -10.07
C GLU A 152 -19.82 0.21 -10.35
N VAL A 153 -18.89 -0.58 -9.78
CA VAL A 153 -18.87 -2.04 -9.98
C VAL A 153 -20.00 -2.74 -9.23
N TYR A 154 -20.25 -2.35 -7.99
CA TYR A 154 -21.13 -3.06 -7.06
C TYR A 154 -22.37 -2.24 -6.60
N GLY A 155 -22.37 -0.92 -6.82
CA GLY A 155 -23.48 -0.07 -6.40
C GLY A 155 -24.76 -0.33 -7.19
N ASN A 156 -25.88 -0.36 -6.49
CA ASN A 156 -27.25 -0.43 -7.06
C ASN A 156 -27.46 -1.52 -8.13
N LYS A 157 -27.14 -2.75 -7.78
CA LYS A 157 -27.59 -3.94 -8.52
C LYS A 157 -28.90 -4.46 -7.98
#